data_ffaa6250472cb20a74354b386309258b
#
_entry.id   ffaa6250472cb20a74354b386309258b
#
_cell.length_a   1.000
_cell.length_b   1.000
_cell.length_c   1.000
_cell.angle_alpha   90.00
_cell.angle_beta   90.00
_cell.angle_gamma   90.00
#
_symmetry.space_group_name_H-M   'P 1'
#
loop_
_entity.id
_entity.type
_entity.pdbx_description
1 polymer ?
#
loop_
_entity_poly.entity_id
_entity_poly.type
_entity_poly.pdbx_seq_one_letter_code
_entity_poly.pdbx_strand_id
1 'polypeptide(L)'
;MPAPRRRNPLRFLALVMIIVALAALVGLVITGLSSSSSNVAYQNEDYQVPPPEKNPPPIPVPQTYAEAEQLITNNAFYGQSVPAPVRCNSQPINVTTATDAQLKSHFEGLMECLVRVWEPPVTNAGWIIVRPSVTIYGEELTTKCGRSGINAFYCSADQQVYYSNLLPEAIPTVRSNKWTADIVMAHEFGHALQARTAILISAHALGQESDDKPTELQYMRRLETQADCFSGMFMRAVSQSMGVQQQDIDGILKIYLAIGDDSLSGKPDIVGNHGLGQSRQYWGNTGLNNSEVAKCNTFVVPSRFVR
;
A
#
# COMPACT_ATOMS: atom_id res chain seq x y z
N MET A 1 -2.09 -31.45 -80.58
CA MET A 1 -1.36 -30.70 -79.52
C MET A 1 -2.08 -29.39 -79.29
N PRO A 2 -2.55 -29.08 -78.08
CA PRO A 2 -3.21 -27.82 -77.81
C PRO A 2 -2.16 -26.67 -77.71
N ALA A 3 -2.49 -25.51 -78.32
CA ALA A 3 -1.64 -24.32 -78.34
C ALA A 3 -1.40 -23.73 -76.94
N PRO A 4 -0.22 -23.15 -76.67
CA PRO A 4 0.08 -22.59 -75.38
C PRO A 4 -0.77 -21.31 -75.11
N ARG A 5 -1.49 -21.28 -74.00
CA ARG A 5 -2.24 -20.11 -73.51
C ARG A 5 -1.29 -18.95 -73.25
N ARG A 6 -1.35 -17.88 -74.02
CA ARG A 6 -0.63 -16.63 -73.77
C ARG A 6 -1.08 -16.05 -72.43
N ARG A 7 -0.20 -16.02 -71.45
CA ARG A 7 -0.41 -15.35 -70.19
C ARG A 7 -0.42 -13.82 -70.40
N ASN A 8 -1.52 -13.21 -70.05
CA ASN A 8 -1.69 -11.74 -70.22
C ASN A 8 -0.80 -11.00 -69.22
N PRO A 9 0.25 -10.25 -69.63
CA PRO A 9 1.22 -9.61 -68.76
C PRO A 9 0.56 -8.57 -67.85
N LEU A 10 -0.52 -7.92 -68.34
CA LEU A 10 -1.29 -6.96 -67.53
C LEU A 10 -1.92 -7.54 -66.29
N ARG A 11 -2.39 -8.82 -66.32
CA ARG A 11 -2.94 -9.49 -65.14
C ARG A 11 -1.87 -9.82 -64.10
N PHE A 12 -0.66 -10.13 -64.55
CA PHE A 12 0.47 -10.40 -63.68
C PHE A 12 0.93 -9.12 -62.98
N LEU A 13 1.03 -8.00 -63.74
CA LEU A 13 1.38 -6.68 -63.18
C LEU A 13 0.36 -6.21 -62.14
N ALA A 14 -0.95 -6.39 -62.41
CA ALA A 14 -2.02 -6.03 -61.46
C ALA A 14 -1.95 -6.85 -60.17
N LEU A 15 -1.61 -8.16 -60.25
CA LEU A 15 -1.47 -9.02 -59.11
C LEU A 15 -0.27 -8.62 -58.22
N VAL A 16 0.85 -8.29 -58.86
CA VAL A 16 2.06 -7.79 -58.14
C VAL A 16 1.79 -6.46 -57.43
N MET A 17 1.08 -5.54 -58.07
CA MET A 17 0.71 -4.24 -57.45
C MET A 17 -0.24 -4.42 -56.27
N ILE A 18 -1.18 -5.36 -56.33
CA ILE A 18 -2.09 -5.68 -55.19
C ILE A 18 -1.30 -6.28 -54.02
N ILE A 19 -0.35 -7.18 -54.29
CA ILE A 19 0.49 -7.78 -53.24
C ILE A 19 1.37 -6.72 -52.58
N VAL A 20 1.97 -5.80 -53.36
CA VAL A 20 2.79 -4.70 -52.80
C VAL A 20 1.94 -3.74 -51.97
N ALA A 21 0.73 -3.39 -52.45
CA ALA A 21 -0.20 -2.56 -51.68
C ALA A 21 -0.67 -3.20 -50.39
N LEU A 22 -0.95 -4.51 -50.38
CA LEU A 22 -1.30 -5.26 -49.18
C LEU A 22 -0.13 -5.38 -48.21
N ALA A 23 1.09 -5.60 -48.69
CA ALA A 23 2.29 -5.61 -47.88
C ALA A 23 2.59 -4.23 -47.23
N ALA A 24 2.37 -3.14 -47.96
CA ALA A 24 2.50 -1.79 -47.46
C ALA A 24 1.44 -1.45 -46.39
N LEU A 25 0.19 -1.90 -46.58
CA LEU A 25 -0.89 -1.75 -45.62
C LEU A 25 -0.62 -2.56 -44.32
N VAL A 26 -0.14 -3.79 -44.44
CA VAL A 26 0.25 -4.62 -43.30
C VAL A 26 1.45 -3.99 -42.56
N GLY A 27 2.43 -3.45 -43.28
CA GLY A 27 3.56 -2.74 -42.69
C GLY A 27 3.12 -1.48 -41.90
N LEU A 28 2.17 -0.71 -42.45
CA LEU A 28 1.58 0.46 -41.76
C LEU A 28 0.78 0.11 -40.52
N VAL A 29 0.04 -1.02 -40.55
CA VAL A 29 -0.71 -1.51 -39.39
C VAL A 29 0.24 -2.03 -38.29
N ILE A 30 1.31 -2.74 -38.65
CA ILE A 30 2.31 -3.23 -37.70
C ILE A 30 3.09 -2.07 -37.06
N THR A 31 3.47 -1.04 -37.82
CA THR A 31 4.14 0.15 -37.26
C THR A 31 3.20 1.01 -36.43
N GLY A 32 1.90 1.07 -36.76
CA GLY A 32 0.88 1.75 -35.95
C GLY A 32 0.59 1.05 -34.63
N LEU A 33 0.69 -0.29 -34.56
CA LEU A 33 0.52 -1.08 -33.36
C LEU A 33 1.76 -1.09 -32.45
N SER A 34 2.95 -0.81 -33.00
CA SER A 34 4.20 -0.78 -32.21
C SER A 34 4.46 0.56 -31.51
N SER A 35 3.62 1.58 -31.68
CA SER A 35 3.85 2.93 -31.15
C SER A 35 2.90 3.35 -30.02
N SER A 36 2.10 2.44 -29.48
CA SER A 36 1.30 2.71 -28.28
C SER A 36 2.03 2.24 -27.02
N SER A 37 3.25 2.73 -26.80
CA SER A 37 3.69 2.96 -25.43
C SER A 37 2.83 4.12 -24.92
N SER A 38 1.72 3.83 -24.26
CA SER A 38 0.99 4.83 -23.49
C SER A 38 2.00 5.43 -22.51
N ASN A 39 2.49 6.65 -22.80
CA ASN A 39 3.27 7.42 -21.83
C ASN A 39 2.35 7.70 -20.66
N VAL A 40 2.39 6.81 -19.66
CA VAL A 40 1.68 7.01 -18.43
C VAL A 40 2.31 8.19 -17.72
N ALA A 41 1.55 9.26 -17.56
CA ALA A 41 1.98 10.39 -16.73
C ALA A 41 1.82 10.01 -15.27
N TYR A 42 2.95 9.71 -14.61
CA TYR A 42 2.97 9.49 -13.18
C TYR A 42 2.83 10.82 -12.44
N GLN A 43 2.11 10.79 -11.32
CA GLN A 43 1.92 11.96 -10.46
C GLN A 43 3.05 12.05 -9.44
N ASN A 44 3.33 13.27 -8.96
CA ASN A 44 4.36 13.59 -7.95
C ASN A 44 5.76 13.05 -8.30
N GLU A 45 6.08 12.96 -9.59
CA GLU A 45 7.33 12.37 -10.07
C GLU A 45 8.57 13.23 -9.77
N ASP A 46 8.39 14.55 -9.78
CA ASP A 46 9.46 15.53 -9.53
C ASP A 46 9.78 15.72 -8.04
N TYR A 47 8.94 15.19 -7.15
CA TYR A 47 9.17 15.30 -5.71
C TYR A 47 10.42 14.53 -5.30
N GLN A 48 11.38 15.26 -4.72
CA GLN A 48 12.61 14.69 -4.19
C GLN A 48 12.38 14.16 -2.78
N VAL A 49 12.18 12.85 -2.65
CA VAL A 49 11.95 12.23 -1.34
C VAL A 49 13.19 12.39 -0.47
N PRO A 50 13.06 12.97 0.74
CA PRO A 50 14.19 13.15 1.64
C PRO A 50 14.75 11.81 2.13
N PRO A 51 16.01 11.78 2.60
CA PRO A 51 16.54 10.62 3.29
C PRO A 51 15.73 10.32 4.56
N PRO A 52 15.87 9.10 5.14
CA PRO A 52 15.24 8.79 6.42
C PRO A 52 15.63 9.81 7.50
N GLU A 53 14.62 10.34 8.20
CA GLU A 53 14.81 11.37 9.23
C GLU A 53 15.30 10.72 10.53
N LYS A 54 16.46 11.14 11.01
CA LYS A 54 17.08 10.62 12.24
C LYS A 54 16.61 11.32 13.49
N ASN A 55 16.16 12.58 13.34
CA ASN A 55 15.67 13.43 14.43
C ASN A 55 14.30 14.00 14.03
N PRO A 56 13.27 13.16 13.92
CA PRO A 56 11.98 13.62 13.44
C PRO A 56 11.38 14.64 14.40
N PRO A 57 10.64 15.65 13.87
CA PRO A 57 9.94 16.60 14.72
C PRO A 57 8.93 15.86 15.61
N PRO A 58 8.58 16.42 16.79
CA PRO A 58 7.58 15.85 17.69
C PRO A 58 6.29 15.49 16.95
N ILE A 59 5.67 14.38 17.35
CA ILE A 59 4.34 14.00 16.88
C ILE A 59 3.32 15.04 17.39
N PRO A 60 2.38 15.51 16.54
CA PRO A 60 1.30 16.38 16.98
C PRO A 60 0.42 15.66 18.01
N VAL A 61 0.06 16.36 19.07
CA VAL A 61 -0.78 15.83 20.15
C VAL A 61 -1.99 16.74 20.38
N PRO A 62 -3.20 16.19 20.64
CA PRO A 62 -4.36 16.97 21.01
C PRO A 62 -4.15 17.63 22.38
N GLN A 63 -4.70 18.82 22.58
CA GLN A 63 -4.63 19.54 23.86
C GLN A 63 -5.81 19.19 24.78
N THR A 64 -6.91 18.67 24.19
CA THR A 64 -8.12 18.28 24.91
C THR A 64 -8.75 17.03 24.28
N TYR A 65 -9.60 16.33 25.03
CA TYR A 65 -10.37 15.19 24.47
C TYR A 65 -11.35 15.63 23.36
N ALA A 66 -11.91 16.82 23.44
CA ALA A 66 -12.75 17.36 22.37
C ALA A 66 -11.95 17.58 21.06
N GLU A 67 -10.72 18.05 21.17
CA GLU A 67 -9.80 18.15 20.03
C GLU A 67 -9.41 16.76 19.51
N ALA A 68 -9.14 15.80 20.41
CA ALA A 68 -8.87 14.41 20.02
C ALA A 68 -10.03 13.81 19.22
N GLU A 69 -11.27 14.06 19.63
CA GLU A 69 -12.46 13.60 18.91
C GLU A 69 -12.57 14.24 17.51
N GLN A 70 -12.30 15.54 17.39
CA GLN A 70 -12.25 16.23 16.09
C GLN A 70 -11.14 15.66 15.20
N LEU A 71 -9.98 15.37 15.75
CA LEU A 71 -8.83 14.85 14.98
C LEU A 71 -9.06 13.43 14.45
N ILE A 72 -9.86 12.61 15.11
CA ILE A 72 -10.20 11.27 14.58
C ILE A 72 -11.43 11.27 13.68
N THR A 73 -12.35 12.23 13.82
CA THR A 73 -13.62 12.23 13.07
C THR A 73 -13.63 13.21 11.90
N ASN A 74 -13.00 14.36 12.03
CA ASN A 74 -13.05 15.48 11.07
C ASN A 74 -11.65 16.09 10.79
N ASN A 75 -10.64 15.25 10.69
CA ASN A 75 -9.27 15.67 10.36
C ASN A 75 -9.20 16.25 8.94
N ALA A 76 -8.44 17.31 8.74
CA ALA A 76 -8.19 17.89 7.42
C ALA A 76 -7.58 16.88 6.42
N PHE A 77 -6.89 15.86 6.92
CA PHE A 77 -6.36 14.76 6.13
C PHE A 77 -7.45 13.96 5.39
N TYR A 78 -8.63 13.80 5.98
CA TYR A 78 -9.77 13.13 5.32
C TYR A 78 -10.32 13.90 4.12
N GLY A 79 -10.09 15.21 4.04
CA GLY A 79 -10.46 16.02 2.88
C GLY A 79 -9.56 15.83 1.65
N GLN A 80 -8.53 14.99 1.74
CA GLN A 80 -7.53 14.82 0.69
C GLN A 80 -7.78 13.59 -0.18
N SER A 81 -7.04 13.52 -1.30
CA SER A 81 -7.02 12.36 -2.20
C SER A 81 -5.60 11.90 -2.47
N VAL A 82 -5.43 10.58 -2.55
CA VAL A 82 -4.16 9.93 -2.88
C VAL A 82 -3.96 9.94 -4.39
N PRO A 83 -2.83 10.50 -4.89
CA PRO A 83 -2.53 10.52 -6.33
C PRO A 83 -2.35 9.10 -6.89
N ALA A 84 -2.73 8.90 -8.15
CA ALA A 84 -2.46 7.66 -8.90
C ALA A 84 -2.51 7.94 -10.41
N PRO A 85 -1.65 7.31 -11.21
CA PRO A 85 -0.56 6.43 -10.77
C PRO A 85 0.65 7.21 -10.22
N VAL A 86 1.36 6.62 -9.27
CA VAL A 86 2.64 7.12 -8.73
C VAL A 86 3.74 6.12 -9.06
N ARG A 87 4.93 6.62 -9.42
CA ARG A 87 6.06 5.77 -9.73
C ARG A 87 6.69 5.21 -8.45
N CYS A 88 6.80 3.88 -8.39
CA CYS A 88 7.56 3.14 -7.39
C CYS A 88 8.45 2.13 -8.09
N ASN A 89 9.75 2.22 -7.89
CA ASN A 89 10.71 1.33 -8.53
C ASN A 89 11.02 0.09 -7.67
N SER A 90 10.42 -0.03 -6.48
CA SER A 90 10.54 -1.23 -5.65
C SER A 90 9.82 -2.40 -6.32
N GLN A 91 10.49 -3.55 -6.40
CA GLN A 91 9.91 -4.79 -6.88
C GLN A 91 9.85 -5.79 -5.72
N PRO A 92 8.82 -6.66 -5.65
CA PRO A 92 8.68 -7.61 -4.56
C PRO A 92 9.94 -8.46 -4.36
N ILE A 93 10.30 -8.69 -3.11
CA ILE A 93 11.46 -9.49 -2.73
C ILE A 93 11.02 -10.84 -2.14
N ASN A 94 11.82 -11.89 -2.34
CA ASN A 94 11.60 -13.14 -1.63
C ASN A 94 12.12 -13.04 -0.20
N VAL A 95 11.22 -12.77 0.74
CA VAL A 95 11.55 -12.54 2.15
C VAL A 95 12.11 -13.76 2.87
N THR A 96 11.93 -14.98 2.31
CA THR A 96 12.45 -16.22 2.94
C THR A 96 13.91 -16.50 2.62
N THR A 97 14.45 -15.85 1.58
CA THR A 97 15.83 -16.06 1.12
C THR A 97 16.67 -14.79 1.15
N ALA A 98 16.02 -13.65 1.35
CA ALA A 98 16.70 -12.35 1.41
C ALA A 98 17.53 -12.23 2.70
N THR A 99 18.72 -11.67 2.57
CA THR A 99 19.55 -11.26 3.72
C THR A 99 18.96 -10.01 4.38
N ASP A 100 19.33 -9.74 5.63
CA ASP A 100 18.91 -8.53 6.36
C ASP A 100 19.26 -7.25 5.59
N ALA A 101 20.43 -7.22 4.93
CA ALA A 101 20.85 -6.09 4.11
C ALA A 101 19.94 -5.90 2.88
N GLN A 102 19.50 -6.99 2.26
CA GLN A 102 18.56 -6.96 1.13
C GLN A 102 17.16 -6.55 1.58
N LEU A 103 16.67 -7.09 2.70
CA LEU A 103 15.38 -6.69 3.31
C LEU A 103 15.39 -5.20 3.63
N LYS A 104 16.46 -4.72 4.29
CA LYS A 104 16.62 -3.31 4.64
C LYS A 104 16.59 -2.42 3.40
N SER A 105 17.40 -2.74 2.40
CA SER A 105 17.48 -1.97 1.15
C SER A 105 16.13 -1.92 0.42
N HIS A 106 15.42 -3.05 0.36
CA HIS A 106 14.09 -3.14 -0.24
C HIS A 106 13.08 -2.27 0.50
N PHE A 107 12.99 -2.39 1.82
CA PHE A 107 12.04 -1.61 2.62
C PHE A 107 12.38 -0.12 2.69
N GLU A 108 13.65 0.26 2.67
CA GLU A 108 14.03 1.67 2.52
C GLU A 108 13.57 2.24 1.17
N GLY A 109 13.68 1.49 0.09
CA GLY A 109 13.12 1.86 -1.22
C GLY A 109 11.58 1.93 -1.20
N LEU A 110 10.93 1.02 -0.49
CA LEU A 110 9.47 1.03 -0.32
C LEU A 110 9.01 2.26 0.50
N MET A 111 9.73 2.63 1.58
CA MET A 111 9.46 3.85 2.35
C MET A 111 9.58 5.11 1.47
N GLU A 112 10.51 5.13 0.52
CA GLU A 112 10.61 6.22 -0.45
C GLU A 112 9.36 6.32 -1.33
N CYS A 113 8.86 5.19 -1.83
CA CYS A 113 7.61 5.14 -2.58
C CYS A 113 6.42 5.60 -1.74
N LEU A 114 6.33 5.13 -0.49
CA LEU A 114 5.27 5.49 0.45
C LEU A 114 5.24 7.00 0.72
N VAL A 115 6.40 7.60 0.99
CA VAL A 115 6.50 9.05 1.16
C VAL A 115 6.08 9.79 -0.10
N ARG A 116 6.49 9.35 -1.30
CA ARG A 116 6.09 9.96 -2.58
C ARG A 116 4.58 9.92 -2.80
N VAL A 117 3.92 8.83 -2.42
CA VAL A 117 2.46 8.68 -2.54
C VAL A 117 1.72 9.58 -1.56
N TRP A 118 2.19 9.64 -0.30
CA TRP A 118 1.47 10.27 0.79
C TRP A 118 1.87 11.73 1.07
N GLU A 119 2.95 12.22 0.45
CA GLU A 119 3.38 13.61 0.64
C GLU A 119 2.30 14.61 0.25
N PRO A 120 1.68 14.56 -0.95
CA PRO A 120 0.68 15.55 -1.32
C PRO A 120 -0.53 15.60 -0.38
N PRO A 121 -1.20 14.47 -0.04
CA PRO A 121 -2.34 14.53 0.86
C PRO A 121 -1.98 14.96 2.29
N VAL A 122 -0.81 14.59 2.80
CA VAL A 122 -0.38 15.00 4.15
C VAL A 122 -0.08 16.49 4.19
N THR A 123 0.71 17.00 3.23
CA THR A 123 1.14 18.40 3.17
C THR A 123 -0.04 19.34 2.85
N ASN A 124 -0.92 18.96 1.93
CA ASN A 124 -2.13 19.74 1.62
C ASN A 124 -3.11 19.82 2.81
N ALA A 125 -3.08 18.83 3.70
CA ALA A 125 -3.84 18.86 4.95
C ALA A 125 -3.17 19.71 6.05
N GLY A 126 -2.01 20.30 5.78
CA GLY A 126 -1.26 21.12 6.73
C GLY A 126 -0.38 20.34 7.70
N TRP A 127 -0.15 19.04 7.44
CA TRP A 127 0.70 18.18 8.25
C TRP A 127 2.10 18.03 7.63
N ILE A 128 3.04 17.54 8.43
CA ILE A 128 4.42 17.27 7.99
C ILE A 128 4.61 15.76 7.81
N ILE A 129 4.94 15.33 6.59
CA ILE A 129 5.34 13.94 6.36
C ILE A 129 6.79 13.74 6.79
N VAL A 130 7.08 12.56 7.34
CA VAL A 130 8.43 12.14 7.74
C VAL A 130 8.70 10.79 7.10
N ARG A 131 9.90 10.61 6.52
CA ARG A 131 10.34 9.29 6.06
C ARG A 131 10.94 8.54 7.26
N PRO A 132 10.28 7.48 7.76
CA PRO A 132 10.83 6.68 8.84
C PRO A 132 12.04 5.86 8.33
N SER A 133 13.01 5.61 9.19
CA SER A 133 14.03 4.59 8.94
C SER A 133 13.46 3.20 9.19
N VAL A 134 14.10 2.19 8.58
CA VAL A 134 13.74 0.78 8.76
C VAL A 134 14.84 0.05 9.48
N THR A 135 14.48 -0.72 10.50
CA THR A 135 15.39 -1.63 11.22
C THR A 135 14.95 -3.07 11.04
N ILE A 136 15.85 -3.93 10.57
CA ILE A 136 15.63 -5.38 10.52
C ILE A 136 16.17 -5.98 11.83
N TYR A 137 15.40 -6.90 12.43
CA TYR A 137 15.79 -7.59 13.67
C TYR A 137 15.38 -9.07 13.63
N GLY A 138 15.83 -9.85 14.62
CA GLY A 138 15.55 -11.29 14.75
C GLY A 138 14.35 -11.58 15.64
N GLU A 139 14.56 -12.36 16.73
CA GLU A 139 13.50 -12.86 17.60
C GLU A 139 12.86 -11.77 18.46
N GLU A 140 13.63 -10.81 18.92
CA GLU A 140 13.13 -9.74 19.79
C GLU A 140 13.96 -8.44 19.66
N LEU A 141 13.33 -7.35 20.00
CA LEU A 141 13.92 -6.02 20.02
C LEU A 141 13.32 -5.19 21.15
N THR A 142 14.12 -4.34 21.80
CA THR A 142 13.63 -3.30 22.71
C THR A 142 13.79 -1.93 22.05
N THR A 143 12.68 -1.19 21.97
CA THR A 143 12.61 0.16 21.42
C THR A 143 12.06 1.13 22.47
N LYS A 144 11.87 2.40 22.13
CA LYS A 144 11.17 3.36 23.01
C LYS A 144 9.70 2.99 23.24
N CYS A 145 9.11 2.15 22.38
CA CYS A 145 7.74 1.63 22.55
C CYS A 145 7.67 0.36 23.42
N GLY A 146 8.81 -0.11 23.94
CA GLY A 146 8.90 -1.32 24.73
C GLY A 146 9.54 -2.49 23.99
N ARG A 147 9.37 -3.69 24.55
CA ARG A 147 9.89 -4.95 23.98
C ARG A 147 8.88 -5.54 23.01
N SER A 148 9.34 -5.94 21.83
CA SER A 148 8.57 -6.66 20.83
C SER A 148 9.24 -8.00 20.50
N GLY A 149 8.46 -9.06 20.37
CA GLY A 149 8.87 -10.35 19.76
C GLY A 149 8.87 -10.28 18.25
N ILE A 150 8.74 -11.44 17.58
CA ILE A 150 8.66 -11.53 16.11
C ILE A 150 7.43 -10.76 15.62
N ASN A 151 7.65 -9.62 14.96
CA ASN A 151 6.60 -8.73 14.46
C ASN A 151 7.13 -7.78 13.38
N ALA A 152 6.24 -7.05 12.72
CA ALA A 152 6.53 -5.78 12.07
C ALA A 152 5.72 -4.71 12.80
N PHE A 153 6.29 -3.52 13.03
CA PHE A 153 5.59 -2.46 13.73
C PHE A 153 6.22 -1.09 13.50
N TYR A 154 5.39 -0.05 13.55
CA TYR A 154 5.82 1.33 13.68
C TYR A 154 5.86 1.73 15.15
N CYS A 155 6.98 2.25 15.61
CA CYS A 155 7.07 2.82 16.95
C CYS A 155 6.95 4.34 16.89
N SER A 156 5.89 4.89 17.46
CA SER A 156 5.63 6.33 17.45
C SER A 156 6.60 7.14 18.31
N ALA A 157 7.19 6.53 19.35
CA ALA A 157 8.10 7.19 20.28
C ALA A 157 9.49 7.45 19.67
N ASP A 158 9.91 6.70 18.68
CA ASP A 158 11.13 6.94 17.89
C ASP A 158 10.87 7.16 16.40
N GLN A 159 9.61 7.07 15.99
CA GLN A 159 9.12 7.32 14.63
C GLN A 159 9.84 6.49 13.57
N GLN A 160 10.08 5.21 13.88
CA GLN A 160 10.75 4.24 13.03
C GLN A 160 9.88 3.01 12.78
N VAL A 161 10.17 2.31 11.69
CA VAL A 161 9.54 1.02 11.35
C VAL A 161 10.52 -0.11 11.60
N TYR A 162 10.02 -1.18 12.19
CA TYR A 162 10.77 -2.38 12.53
C TYR A 162 10.17 -3.59 11.84
N TYR A 163 11.03 -4.50 11.38
CA TYR A 163 10.61 -5.73 10.70
C TYR A 163 11.45 -6.90 11.18
N SER A 164 10.84 -7.93 11.74
CA SER A 164 11.53 -9.16 12.08
C SER A 164 11.78 -10.00 10.82
N ASN A 165 13.04 -10.39 10.58
CA ASN A 165 13.40 -11.30 9.50
C ASN A 165 12.83 -12.72 9.69
N LEU A 166 12.31 -13.05 10.90
CA LEU A 166 11.63 -14.29 11.22
C LEU A 166 10.09 -14.23 11.01
N LEU A 167 9.55 -13.07 10.62
CA LEU A 167 8.11 -12.93 10.37
C LEU A 167 7.55 -13.93 9.34
N PRO A 168 8.28 -14.30 8.26
CA PRO A 168 7.83 -15.32 7.30
C PRO A 168 7.70 -16.71 7.90
N GLU A 169 8.38 -17.01 9.02
CA GLU A 169 8.25 -18.26 9.75
C GLU A 169 7.04 -18.26 10.68
N ALA A 170 6.81 -17.12 11.34
CA ALA A 170 5.70 -16.94 12.28
C ALA A 170 4.34 -16.83 11.57
N ILE A 171 4.30 -16.23 10.38
CA ILE A 171 3.06 -16.02 9.62
C ILE A 171 3.21 -16.63 8.22
N PRO A 172 2.66 -17.84 7.96
CA PRO A 172 2.83 -18.55 6.69
C PRO A 172 2.39 -17.78 5.44
N THR A 173 1.40 -16.89 5.56
CA THR A 173 0.93 -16.03 4.46
C THR A 173 2.01 -15.07 3.99
N VAL A 174 2.89 -14.59 4.89
CA VAL A 174 4.05 -13.75 4.54
C VAL A 174 4.99 -14.47 3.58
N ARG A 175 5.13 -15.79 3.75
CA ARG A 175 5.99 -16.63 2.92
C ARG A 175 5.39 -16.93 1.55
N SER A 176 4.08 -17.08 1.48
CA SER A 176 3.39 -17.64 0.30
C SER A 176 2.97 -16.61 -0.75
N ASN A 177 2.96 -15.31 -0.42
CA ASN A 177 2.54 -14.26 -1.33
C ASN A 177 3.62 -13.16 -1.43
N LYS A 178 4.08 -12.90 -2.66
CA LYS A 178 5.14 -11.91 -2.95
C LYS A 178 4.85 -10.49 -2.46
N TRP A 179 3.58 -10.11 -2.30
CA TRP A 179 3.16 -8.76 -1.89
C TRP A 179 3.02 -8.59 -0.38
N THR A 180 3.09 -9.69 0.39
CA THR A 180 2.75 -9.62 1.82
C THR A 180 3.65 -8.68 2.58
N ALA A 181 4.96 -8.75 2.35
CA ALA A 181 5.92 -7.89 3.05
C ALA A 181 5.68 -6.41 2.72
N ASP A 182 5.40 -6.09 1.45
CA ASP A 182 5.14 -4.72 1.02
C ASP A 182 3.83 -4.18 1.63
N ILE A 183 2.80 -5.01 1.71
CA ILE A 183 1.51 -4.66 2.34
C ILE A 183 1.68 -4.44 3.84
N VAL A 184 2.40 -5.33 4.54
CA VAL A 184 2.69 -5.17 5.97
C VAL A 184 3.46 -3.87 6.21
N MET A 185 4.50 -3.60 5.44
CA MET A 185 5.28 -2.36 5.60
C MET A 185 4.49 -1.11 5.21
N ALA A 186 3.57 -1.20 4.25
CA ALA A 186 2.65 -0.11 3.92
C ALA A 186 1.60 0.11 5.02
N HIS A 187 1.17 -0.94 5.72
CA HIS A 187 0.34 -0.86 6.91
C HIS A 187 1.07 -0.15 8.06
N GLU A 188 2.33 -0.52 8.34
CA GLU A 188 3.15 0.15 9.35
C GLU A 188 3.39 1.63 9.03
N PHE A 189 3.54 1.96 7.75
CA PHE A 189 3.57 3.35 7.31
C PHE A 189 2.21 4.05 7.51
N GLY A 190 1.11 3.31 7.43
CA GLY A 190 -0.22 3.79 7.80
C GLY A 190 -0.26 4.30 9.24
N HIS A 191 0.37 3.60 10.19
CA HIS A 191 0.53 4.07 11.57
C HIS A 191 1.42 5.32 11.66
N ALA A 192 2.45 5.45 10.81
CA ALA A 192 3.24 6.67 10.72
C ALA A 192 2.39 7.86 10.24
N LEU A 193 1.50 7.66 9.26
CA LEU A 193 0.53 8.67 8.81
C LEU A 193 -0.42 9.08 9.95
N GLN A 194 -1.00 8.10 10.63
CA GLN A 194 -1.88 8.35 11.78
C GLN A 194 -1.18 9.13 12.90
N ALA A 195 0.10 8.81 13.17
CA ALA A 195 0.90 9.55 14.13
C ALA A 195 1.15 10.99 13.67
N ARG A 196 1.57 11.20 12.42
CA ARG A 196 1.88 12.51 11.87
C ARG A 196 0.67 13.39 11.65
N THR A 197 -0.54 12.82 11.59
CA THR A 197 -1.82 13.54 11.48
C THR A 197 -2.57 13.64 12.82
N ALA A 198 -1.93 13.32 13.93
CA ALA A 198 -2.48 13.30 15.28
C ALA A 198 -3.62 12.26 15.52
N ILE A 199 -3.99 11.45 14.53
CA ILE A 199 -5.05 10.45 14.65
C ILE A 199 -4.66 9.36 15.67
N LEU A 200 -3.42 8.84 15.60
CA LEU A 200 -2.94 7.77 16.49
C LEU A 200 -3.05 8.17 17.96
N ILE A 201 -2.46 9.30 18.31
CA ILE A 201 -2.40 9.78 19.70
C ILE A 201 -3.80 10.13 20.23
N SER A 202 -4.63 10.74 19.38
CA SER A 202 -6.02 11.05 19.73
C SER A 202 -6.86 9.81 20.01
N ALA A 203 -6.74 8.77 19.21
CA ALA A 203 -7.46 7.51 19.41
C ALA A 203 -6.99 6.80 20.70
N HIS A 204 -5.68 6.79 20.98
CA HIS A 204 -5.15 6.25 22.24
C HIS A 204 -5.65 7.04 23.45
N ALA A 205 -5.63 8.37 23.40
CA ALA A 205 -6.10 9.21 24.51
C ALA A 205 -7.58 8.96 24.83
N LEU A 206 -8.43 8.89 23.80
CA LEU A 206 -9.86 8.62 23.96
C LEU A 206 -10.15 7.18 24.44
N GLY A 207 -9.37 6.22 23.96
CA GLY A 207 -9.46 4.83 24.42
C GLY A 207 -9.10 4.69 25.89
N GLN A 208 -8.05 5.35 26.37
CA GLN A 208 -7.63 5.35 27.77
C GLN A 208 -8.61 6.11 28.67
N GLU A 209 -9.16 7.23 28.21
CA GLU A 209 -10.15 8.01 28.97
C GLU A 209 -11.44 7.23 29.23
N SER A 210 -11.80 6.28 28.37
CA SER A 210 -13.05 5.53 28.50
C SER A 210 -13.12 4.62 29.74
N ASP A 211 -12.00 4.29 30.39
CA ASP A 211 -11.85 3.32 31.49
C ASP A 211 -12.53 1.96 31.21
N ASP A 212 -12.86 1.68 29.95
CA ASP A 212 -13.57 0.51 29.48
C ASP A 212 -12.77 -0.25 28.42
N LYS A 213 -12.29 -1.45 28.77
CA LYS A 213 -11.42 -2.24 27.88
C LYS A 213 -12.04 -2.55 26.51
N PRO A 214 -13.32 -2.93 26.38
CA PRO A 214 -13.97 -3.08 25.07
C PRO A 214 -13.91 -1.83 24.19
N THR A 215 -14.12 -0.65 24.77
CA THR A 215 -14.05 0.63 24.07
C THR A 215 -12.62 0.96 23.67
N GLU A 216 -11.63 0.81 24.56
CA GLU A 216 -10.21 0.95 24.24
C GLU A 216 -9.81 0.06 23.04
N LEU A 217 -10.15 -1.24 23.10
CA LEU A 217 -9.88 -2.18 22.01
C LEU A 217 -10.60 -1.78 20.70
N GLN A 218 -11.77 -1.15 20.78
CA GLN A 218 -12.46 -0.64 19.60
C GLN A 218 -11.69 0.51 18.94
N TYR A 219 -11.13 1.45 19.71
CA TYR A 219 -10.25 2.50 19.16
C TYR A 219 -9.02 1.89 18.47
N MET A 220 -8.41 0.88 19.09
CA MET A 220 -7.26 0.18 18.47
C MET A 220 -7.66 -0.46 17.14
N ARG A 221 -8.75 -1.24 17.09
CA ARG A 221 -9.22 -1.84 15.83
C ARG A 221 -9.55 -0.80 14.76
N ARG A 222 -10.00 0.39 15.12
CA ARG A 222 -10.21 1.50 14.16
C ARG A 222 -8.89 1.98 13.57
N LEU A 223 -7.84 2.10 14.38
CA LEU A 223 -6.50 2.43 13.90
C LEU A 223 -5.98 1.36 12.95
N GLU A 224 -6.07 0.09 13.35
CA GLU A 224 -5.58 -1.04 12.56
C GLU A 224 -6.26 -1.17 11.19
N THR A 225 -7.59 -1.15 11.19
CA THR A 225 -8.36 -1.25 9.94
C THR A 225 -8.21 -0.01 9.06
N GLN A 226 -7.94 1.17 9.64
CA GLN A 226 -7.58 2.37 8.88
C GLN A 226 -6.20 2.23 8.23
N ALA A 227 -5.21 1.68 8.94
CA ALA A 227 -3.89 1.41 8.39
C ALA A 227 -3.95 0.40 7.23
N ASP A 228 -4.81 -0.63 7.32
CA ASP A 228 -5.11 -1.54 6.20
C ASP A 228 -5.67 -0.80 4.98
N CYS A 229 -6.60 0.14 5.21
CA CYS A 229 -7.17 0.95 4.13
C CYS A 229 -6.09 1.84 3.48
N PHE A 230 -5.23 2.47 4.25
CA PHE A 230 -4.11 3.27 3.73
C PHE A 230 -3.11 2.42 2.94
N SER A 231 -2.80 1.21 3.41
CA SER A 231 -1.95 0.28 2.65
C SER A 231 -2.58 -0.13 1.32
N GLY A 232 -3.90 -0.33 1.29
CA GLY A 232 -4.65 -0.57 0.06
C GLY A 232 -4.60 0.60 -0.91
N MET A 233 -4.75 1.85 -0.43
CA MET A 233 -4.61 3.06 -1.25
C MET A 233 -3.19 3.21 -1.83
N PHE A 234 -2.17 2.88 -1.05
CA PHE A 234 -0.80 2.83 -1.55
C PHE A 234 -0.66 1.83 -2.69
N MET A 235 -1.10 0.58 -2.48
CA MET A 235 -1.03 -0.47 -3.52
C MET A 235 -1.77 -0.05 -4.80
N ARG A 236 -2.94 0.60 -4.68
CA ARG A 236 -3.65 1.20 -5.82
C ARG A 236 -2.79 2.23 -6.56
N ALA A 237 -2.16 3.14 -5.81
CA ALA A 237 -1.38 4.24 -6.37
C ALA A 237 -0.16 3.76 -7.17
N VAL A 238 0.51 2.70 -6.70
CA VAL A 238 1.75 2.17 -7.30
C VAL A 238 1.54 0.93 -8.17
N SER A 239 0.30 0.42 -8.28
CA SER A 239 -0.01 -0.85 -8.97
C SER A 239 0.58 -0.93 -10.36
N GLN A 240 0.50 0.15 -11.14
CA GLN A 240 1.01 0.20 -12.49
C GLN A 240 2.53 0.13 -12.56
N SER A 241 3.24 0.88 -11.73
CA SER A 241 4.71 0.92 -11.73
C SER A 241 5.33 -0.34 -11.13
N MET A 242 4.67 -0.95 -10.15
CA MET A 242 5.10 -2.21 -9.53
C MET A 242 4.63 -3.45 -10.29
N GLY A 243 3.80 -3.29 -11.33
CA GLY A 243 3.31 -4.40 -12.15
C GLY A 243 2.33 -5.31 -11.41
N VAL A 244 1.51 -4.75 -10.51
CA VAL A 244 0.43 -5.50 -9.84
C VAL A 244 -0.62 -5.86 -10.88
N GLN A 245 -0.89 -7.15 -11.05
CA GLN A 245 -1.85 -7.67 -12.00
C GLN A 245 -3.21 -7.92 -11.33
N GLN A 246 -4.28 -7.99 -12.13
CA GLN A 246 -5.61 -8.30 -11.60
C GLN A 246 -5.63 -9.61 -10.80
N GLN A 247 -4.87 -10.62 -11.22
CA GLN A 247 -4.73 -11.89 -10.52
C GLN A 247 -4.02 -11.78 -9.16
N ASP A 248 -3.24 -10.74 -8.93
CA ASP A 248 -2.58 -10.48 -7.65
C ASP A 248 -3.59 -9.95 -6.60
N ILE A 249 -4.67 -9.29 -7.04
CA ILE A 249 -5.64 -8.62 -6.14
C ILE A 249 -6.28 -9.62 -5.18
N ASP A 250 -6.71 -10.79 -5.65
CA ASP A 250 -7.29 -11.83 -4.78
C ASP A 250 -6.27 -12.31 -3.73
N GLY A 251 -5.00 -12.40 -4.14
CA GLY A 251 -3.89 -12.73 -3.23
C GLY A 251 -3.68 -11.65 -2.17
N ILE A 252 -3.72 -10.39 -2.58
CA ILE A 252 -3.61 -9.21 -1.69
C ILE A 252 -4.76 -9.20 -0.67
N LEU A 253 -5.98 -9.42 -1.10
CA LEU A 253 -7.15 -9.47 -0.21
C LEU A 253 -7.05 -10.62 0.81
N LYS A 254 -6.48 -11.75 0.43
CA LYS A 254 -6.21 -12.87 1.36
C LYS A 254 -5.17 -12.54 2.42
N ILE A 255 -4.24 -11.62 2.14
CA ILE A 255 -3.25 -11.16 3.13
C ILE A 255 -3.98 -10.47 4.29
N TYR A 256 -4.83 -9.47 4.00
CA TYR A 256 -5.61 -8.79 5.04
C TYR A 256 -6.47 -9.74 5.86
N LEU A 257 -7.10 -10.73 5.21
CA LEU A 257 -7.88 -11.76 5.90
C LEU A 257 -7.00 -12.59 6.86
N ALA A 258 -5.79 -12.96 6.43
CA ALA A 258 -4.91 -13.85 7.17
C ALA A 258 -4.24 -13.21 8.39
N ILE A 259 -4.15 -11.88 8.44
CA ILE A 259 -3.54 -11.13 9.55
C ILE A 259 -4.57 -10.62 10.57
N GLY A 260 -5.84 -11.08 10.50
CA GLY A 260 -6.84 -10.82 11.52
C GLY A 260 -6.60 -11.64 12.81
N ASP A 261 -7.06 -11.12 13.94
CA ASP A 261 -6.92 -11.76 15.26
C ASP A 261 -7.50 -13.19 15.26
N ASP A 262 -8.64 -13.40 14.60
CA ASP A 262 -9.29 -14.70 14.42
C ASP A 262 -8.45 -15.68 13.60
N SER A 263 -7.86 -15.20 12.50
CA SER A 263 -7.01 -16.01 11.62
C SER A 263 -5.70 -16.39 12.30
N LEU A 264 -5.05 -15.44 12.98
CA LEU A 264 -3.77 -15.68 13.67
C LEU A 264 -3.91 -16.55 14.91
N SER A 265 -5.01 -16.40 15.67
CA SER A 265 -5.26 -17.17 16.90
C SER A 265 -5.98 -18.49 16.65
N GLY A 266 -6.64 -18.67 15.50
CA GLY A 266 -7.55 -19.78 15.22
C GLY A 266 -8.86 -19.73 16.03
N LYS A 267 -9.20 -18.58 16.64
CA LYS A 267 -10.39 -18.37 17.48
C LYS A 267 -11.35 -17.40 16.81
N PRO A 268 -12.48 -17.85 16.24
CA PRO A 268 -13.37 -17.01 15.43
C PRO A 268 -14.05 -15.87 16.19
N ASP A 269 -14.21 -16.01 17.51
CA ASP A 269 -14.90 -15.04 18.37
C ASP A 269 -13.96 -14.21 19.26
N ILE A 270 -12.66 -14.16 18.90
CA ILE A 270 -11.69 -13.38 19.66
C ILE A 270 -11.99 -11.88 19.56
N VAL A 271 -11.85 -11.19 20.68
CA VAL A 271 -11.91 -9.73 20.75
C VAL A 271 -10.50 -9.22 21.03
N GLY A 272 -9.74 -8.99 19.96
CA GLY A 272 -8.39 -8.44 20.02
C GLY A 272 -8.35 -6.96 19.62
N ASN A 273 -7.14 -6.46 19.47
CA ASN A 273 -6.87 -5.07 19.09
C ASN A 273 -6.70 -4.86 17.60
N HIS A 274 -6.36 -5.89 16.79
CA HIS A 274 -6.14 -5.74 15.35
C HIS A 274 -7.43 -5.89 14.54
N GLY A 275 -8.44 -6.57 15.07
CA GLY A 275 -9.71 -6.83 14.41
C GLY A 275 -9.75 -8.15 13.65
N LEU A 276 -10.97 -8.55 13.28
CA LEU A 276 -11.21 -9.79 12.54
C LEU A 276 -10.73 -9.67 11.09
N GLY A 277 -10.26 -10.77 10.53
CA GLY A 277 -9.77 -10.82 9.16
C GLY A 277 -10.76 -10.27 8.12
N GLN A 278 -12.06 -10.51 8.30
CA GLN A 278 -13.09 -9.95 7.41
C GLN A 278 -13.14 -8.41 7.45
N SER A 279 -12.99 -7.79 8.64
CA SER A 279 -12.94 -6.33 8.76
C SER A 279 -11.67 -5.77 8.11
N ARG A 280 -10.53 -6.39 8.37
CA ARG A 280 -9.25 -6.01 7.75
C ARG A 280 -9.30 -6.12 6.23
N GLN A 281 -9.82 -7.23 5.69
CA GLN A 281 -10.00 -7.42 4.25
C GLN A 281 -10.96 -6.38 3.65
N TYR A 282 -12.07 -6.07 4.31
CA TYR A 282 -13.00 -5.05 3.86
C TYR A 282 -12.31 -3.68 3.71
N TRP A 283 -11.52 -3.28 4.69
CA TRP A 283 -10.84 -1.99 4.68
C TRP A 283 -9.66 -1.97 3.69
N GLY A 284 -8.85 -3.02 3.60
CA GLY A 284 -7.84 -3.15 2.56
C GLY A 284 -8.42 -3.04 1.15
N ASN A 285 -9.55 -3.73 0.91
CA ASN A 285 -10.29 -3.64 -0.35
C ASN A 285 -10.86 -2.23 -0.60
N THR A 286 -11.34 -1.55 0.45
CA THR A 286 -11.80 -0.16 0.36
C THR A 286 -10.67 0.75 -0.13
N GLY A 287 -9.46 0.59 0.41
CA GLY A 287 -8.28 1.33 -0.03
C GLY A 287 -7.89 1.04 -1.48
N LEU A 288 -7.88 -0.23 -1.89
CA LEU A 288 -7.57 -0.64 -3.27
C LEU A 288 -8.52 -0.01 -4.31
N ASN A 289 -9.74 0.33 -3.93
CA ASN A 289 -10.77 0.82 -4.85
C ASN A 289 -11.07 2.33 -4.74
N ASN A 290 -10.41 3.05 -3.82
CA ASN A 290 -10.68 4.47 -3.60
C ASN A 290 -9.40 5.30 -3.55
N SER A 291 -9.50 6.58 -3.91
CA SER A 291 -8.44 7.58 -3.74
C SER A 291 -8.75 8.59 -2.64
N GLU A 292 -10.00 8.79 -2.28
CA GLU A 292 -10.45 9.76 -1.27
C GLU A 292 -10.12 9.24 0.13
N VAL A 293 -9.26 9.93 0.86
CA VAL A 293 -8.83 9.54 2.22
C VAL A 293 -10.02 9.40 3.18
N ALA A 294 -11.09 10.17 2.98
CA ALA A 294 -12.34 10.06 3.75
C ALA A 294 -12.94 8.64 3.72
N LYS A 295 -12.73 7.86 2.65
CA LYS A 295 -13.20 6.47 2.56
C LYS A 295 -12.53 5.54 3.57
N CYS A 296 -11.37 5.94 4.09
CA CYS A 296 -10.65 5.24 5.15
C CYS A 296 -10.94 5.79 6.56
N ASN A 297 -11.94 6.67 6.74
CA ASN A 297 -12.28 7.13 8.07
C ASN A 297 -13.08 6.06 8.84
N THR A 298 -12.36 5.20 9.55
CA THR A 298 -12.90 4.10 10.36
C THR A 298 -13.58 4.58 11.63
N PHE A 299 -13.37 5.83 12.04
CA PHE A 299 -13.88 6.38 13.30
C PHE A 299 -15.35 6.81 13.22
N VAL A 300 -15.86 7.08 12.02
CA VAL A 300 -17.25 7.52 11.80
C VAL A 300 -18.21 6.40 11.37
N VAL A 301 -17.72 5.16 11.27
CA VAL A 301 -18.53 4.02 10.86
C VAL A 301 -19.03 3.20 12.07
N PRO A 302 -20.16 2.46 11.94
CA PRO A 302 -20.60 1.54 12.97
C PRO A 302 -19.54 0.49 13.35
N SER A 303 -19.48 0.13 14.63
CA SER A 303 -18.45 -0.79 15.21
C SER A 303 -18.37 -2.16 14.50
N ARG A 304 -19.47 -2.64 13.92
CA ARG A 304 -19.48 -3.92 13.17
C ARG A 304 -18.50 -3.96 11.98
N PHE A 305 -18.08 -2.80 11.45
CA PHE A 305 -17.12 -2.72 10.35
C PHE A 305 -15.65 -2.75 10.80
N VAL A 306 -15.41 -2.73 12.11
CA VAL A 306 -14.07 -2.73 12.70
C VAL A 306 -13.93 -3.78 13.84
N ARG A 307 -14.72 -4.87 13.71
CA ARG A 307 -14.68 -5.97 14.68
C ARG A 307 -13.42 -6.77 14.54
#